data_de9b3d1447b608a30e0f30866e4a2124
#
_entry.id   de9b3d1447b608a30e0f30866e4a2124
#
_cell.length_a   1.000
_cell.length_b   1.000
_cell.length_c   1.000
_cell.angle_alpha   90.00
_cell.angle_beta   90.00
_cell.angle_gamma   90.00
#
_symmetry.space_group_name_H-M   'P 1'
#
loop_
_entity.id
_entity.type
_entity.pdbx_description
1 polymer ?
#
loop_
_entity_poly.entity_id
_entity_poly.type
_entity_poly.pdbx_seq_one_letter_code
_entity_poly.pdbx_strand_id
1 'polypeptide(L)'
;MIYNESISTRIKKRVDRMVEPTHNIFGKLDAQWCLEQCRYIVDKLPRTEVSNASGKFFNTYEQWKFHKSSNLPIMKKFNEELEKHLPEWEKIYNRKARIDFFILAYTKDSTKEMSIWHTDKYFYDGQFHLTVQGNANVETKKETIWLENGTLWYLNGTTYKHKINTNKESIERFELCCPVYQHQKHVDALMSCVKDDTKLVYPNNEFKKMVNTEKSGVEKSIK
;
A
#
# COMPACT_ATOMS: atom_id res chain seq x y z
N MET A 1 -13.71 23.55 11.00
CA MET A 1 -12.39 24.23 11.17
C MET A 1 -11.41 23.59 10.21
N ILE A 2 -11.04 24.28 9.12
CA ILE A 2 -10.06 23.78 8.14
C ILE A 2 -8.68 24.09 8.75
N TYR A 3 -7.96 23.07 9.18
CA TYR A 3 -6.57 23.23 9.62
C TYR A 3 -5.71 23.58 8.40
N ASN A 4 -5.48 24.87 8.19
CA ASN A 4 -4.45 25.35 7.26
C ASN A 4 -3.09 25.19 7.97
N GLU A 5 -2.46 24.02 7.81
CA GLU A 5 -1.06 23.88 8.20
C GLU A 5 -0.20 24.86 7.40
N SER A 6 0.63 25.65 8.06
CA SER A 6 1.53 26.59 7.39
C SER A 6 2.55 25.81 6.53
N ILE A 7 3.01 26.43 5.44
CA ILE A 7 4.03 25.85 4.53
C ILE A 7 5.30 25.49 5.33
N SER A 8 5.69 26.28 6.31
CA SER A 8 6.83 26.00 7.19
C SER A 8 6.66 24.71 8.00
N THR A 9 5.46 24.47 8.55
CA THR A 9 5.14 23.24 9.28
C THR A 9 5.20 22.00 8.38
N ARG A 10 4.73 22.12 7.14
CA ARG A 10 4.80 21.03 6.14
C ARG A 10 6.22 20.73 5.71
N ILE A 11 7.05 21.75 5.50
CA ILE A 11 8.47 21.60 5.16
C ILE A 11 9.21 20.95 6.31
N LYS A 12 9.00 21.39 7.55
CA LYS A 12 9.61 20.80 8.72
C LYS A 12 9.26 19.32 8.88
N LYS A 13 7.95 18.98 8.81
CA LYS A 13 7.50 17.57 8.81
C LYS A 13 8.14 16.73 7.70
N ARG A 14 8.38 17.29 6.52
CA ARG A 14 9.03 16.58 5.41
C ARG A 14 10.52 16.36 5.67
N VAL A 15 11.21 17.35 6.23
CA VAL A 15 12.62 17.23 6.61
C VAL A 15 12.80 16.22 7.72
N ASP A 16 11.97 16.28 8.76
CA ASP A 16 11.99 15.33 9.87
C ASP A 16 11.79 13.88 9.39
N ARG A 17 10.89 13.67 8.41
CA ARG A 17 10.65 12.35 7.79
C ARG A 17 11.80 11.85 6.91
N MET A 18 12.65 12.71 6.38
CA MET A 18 13.80 12.29 5.57
C MET A 18 14.92 11.62 6.39
N VAL A 19 14.84 11.68 7.70
CA VAL A 19 15.74 10.98 8.64
C VAL A 19 15.25 9.54 8.90
N GLU A 20 13.97 9.26 8.65
CA GLU A 20 13.38 7.95 8.85
C GLU A 20 13.93 6.91 7.87
N PRO A 21 13.89 5.61 8.24
CA PRO A 21 14.24 4.55 7.30
C PRO A 21 13.35 4.57 6.04
N THR A 22 13.93 4.18 4.91
CA THR A 22 13.17 4.03 3.66
C THR A 22 12.21 2.85 3.73
N HIS A 23 12.61 1.80 4.44
CA HIS A 23 11.88 0.55 4.62
C HIS A 23 12.26 -0.16 5.90
N ASN A 24 11.46 -1.15 6.29
CA ASN A 24 11.77 -2.14 7.31
C ASN A 24 11.25 -3.50 6.89
N ILE A 25 12.01 -4.55 7.15
CA ILE A 25 11.58 -5.95 7.00
C ILE A 25 11.22 -6.48 8.39
N PHE A 26 10.00 -7.02 8.52
CA PHE A 26 9.47 -7.48 9.80
C PHE A 26 9.46 -9.01 9.96
N GLY A 27 9.57 -9.75 8.87
CA GLY A 27 9.60 -11.20 8.91
C GLY A 27 9.16 -11.86 7.62
N LYS A 28 8.85 -13.16 7.73
CA LYS A 28 8.33 -13.96 6.62
C LYS A 28 7.13 -14.78 7.06
N LEU A 29 6.16 -14.91 6.16
CA LEU A 29 5.06 -15.85 6.24
C LEU A 29 5.30 -17.01 5.30
N ASP A 30 4.54 -18.09 5.47
CA ASP A 30 4.53 -19.21 4.52
C ASP A 30 3.98 -18.73 3.16
N ALA A 31 4.90 -18.57 2.20
CA ALA A 31 4.57 -18.03 0.89
C ALA A 31 3.61 -18.93 0.10
N GLN A 32 3.75 -20.26 0.24
CA GLN A 32 2.91 -21.21 -0.48
C GLN A 32 1.47 -21.14 0.03
N TRP A 33 1.28 -21.17 1.36
CA TRP A 33 -0.03 -21.03 1.96
C TRP A 33 -0.67 -19.67 1.59
N CYS A 34 0.09 -18.57 1.67
CA CYS A 34 -0.39 -17.25 1.28
C CYS A 34 -0.85 -17.22 -0.18
N LEU A 35 -0.08 -17.85 -1.08
CA LEU A 35 -0.42 -17.92 -2.49
C LEU A 35 -1.71 -18.67 -2.75
N GLU A 36 -1.92 -19.82 -2.10
CA GLU A 36 -3.16 -20.60 -2.21
C GLU A 36 -4.38 -19.78 -1.79
N GLN A 37 -4.26 -19.03 -0.68
CA GLN A 37 -5.32 -18.15 -0.20
C GLN A 37 -5.59 -16.97 -1.17
N CYS A 38 -4.54 -16.38 -1.74
CA CYS A 38 -4.68 -15.29 -2.70
C CYS A 38 -5.32 -15.78 -4.01
N ARG A 39 -4.95 -16.96 -4.51
CA ARG A 39 -5.59 -17.57 -5.68
C ARG A 39 -7.06 -17.85 -5.45
N TYR A 40 -7.44 -18.35 -4.28
CA TYR A 40 -8.84 -18.50 -3.92
C TYR A 40 -9.62 -17.18 -4.06
N ILE A 41 -9.06 -16.06 -3.60
CA ILE A 41 -9.68 -14.75 -3.71
C ILE A 41 -9.87 -14.36 -5.19
N VAL A 42 -8.81 -14.47 -5.99
CA VAL A 42 -8.83 -14.11 -7.41
C VAL A 42 -9.85 -14.95 -8.19
N ASP A 43 -9.95 -16.24 -7.88
CA ASP A 43 -10.85 -17.17 -8.59
C ASP A 43 -12.32 -17.05 -8.15
N LYS A 44 -12.58 -16.69 -6.90
CA LYS A 44 -13.92 -16.81 -6.29
C LYS A 44 -14.60 -15.48 -5.99
N LEU A 45 -13.84 -14.41 -5.78
CA LEU A 45 -14.43 -13.14 -5.38
C LEU A 45 -14.39 -12.10 -6.51
N PRO A 46 -15.42 -11.25 -6.61
CA PRO A 46 -15.43 -10.17 -7.57
C PRO A 46 -14.33 -9.16 -7.25
N ARG A 47 -13.54 -8.78 -8.24
CA ARG A 47 -12.57 -7.72 -8.09
C ARG A 47 -13.25 -6.38 -7.78
N THR A 48 -12.64 -5.58 -6.94
CA THR A 48 -13.18 -4.28 -6.56
C THR A 48 -12.72 -3.14 -7.46
N GLU A 49 -11.58 -3.30 -8.11
CA GLU A 49 -11.02 -2.29 -9.01
C GLU A 49 -10.00 -2.89 -9.99
N VAL A 50 -9.85 -2.24 -11.14
CA VAL A 50 -8.71 -2.41 -12.05
C VAL A 50 -7.94 -1.10 -12.07
N SER A 51 -6.64 -1.15 -11.83
CA SER A 51 -5.84 0.05 -11.67
C SER A 51 -4.45 -0.11 -12.29
N ASN A 52 -3.97 0.97 -12.91
CA ASN A 52 -2.56 1.14 -13.25
C ASN A 52 -1.89 2.23 -12.39
N ALA A 53 -2.48 2.53 -11.25
CA ALA A 53 -2.04 3.56 -10.31
C ALA A 53 -1.77 4.92 -10.99
N SER A 54 -2.70 5.35 -11.84
CA SER A 54 -2.64 6.64 -12.55
C SER A 54 -1.43 6.78 -13.47
N GLY A 55 -1.05 5.71 -14.16
CA GLY A 55 0.04 5.69 -15.13
C GLY A 55 1.44 5.56 -14.51
N LYS A 56 1.55 5.34 -13.20
CA LYS A 56 2.84 5.09 -12.54
C LYS A 56 3.38 3.69 -12.80
N PHE A 57 2.50 2.76 -13.13
CA PHE A 57 2.83 1.38 -13.38
C PHE A 57 2.63 1.02 -14.84
N PHE A 58 3.49 0.17 -15.37
CA PHE A 58 3.41 -0.32 -16.74
C PHE A 58 2.37 -1.42 -16.88
N ASN A 59 2.08 -2.13 -15.79
CA ASN A 59 1.07 -3.16 -15.74
C ASN A 59 -0.24 -2.67 -15.16
N THR A 60 -1.32 -3.27 -15.59
CA THR A 60 -2.63 -3.14 -14.96
C THR A 60 -2.76 -4.16 -13.85
N TYR A 61 -3.22 -3.74 -12.69
CA TYR A 61 -3.53 -4.63 -11.58
C TYR A 61 -5.02 -4.86 -11.49
N GLU A 62 -5.38 -6.09 -11.16
CA GLU A 62 -6.67 -6.38 -10.55
C GLU A 62 -6.53 -6.22 -9.05
N GLN A 63 -7.51 -5.59 -8.40
CA GLN A 63 -7.47 -5.31 -6.97
C GLN A 63 -8.72 -5.79 -6.27
N TRP A 64 -8.50 -6.41 -5.11
CA TRP A 64 -9.53 -6.74 -4.12
C TRP A 64 -9.21 -5.97 -2.85
N LYS A 65 -10.13 -5.10 -2.44
CA LYS A 65 -9.97 -4.31 -1.23
C LYS A 65 -10.88 -4.85 -0.15
N PHE A 66 -10.33 -5.08 1.03
CA PHE A 66 -11.03 -5.68 2.16
C PHE A 66 -10.95 -4.78 3.37
N HIS A 67 -12.05 -4.63 4.09
CA HIS A 67 -12.02 -4.07 5.44
C HIS A 67 -11.21 -4.96 6.38
N LYS A 68 -10.52 -4.39 7.37
CA LYS A 68 -9.66 -5.13 8.32
C LYS A 68 -10.41 -6.23 9.08
N SER A 69 -11.72 -6.13 9.25
CA SER A 69 -12.54 -7.16 9.87
C SER A 69 -13.01 -8.27 8.90
N SER A 70 -12.39 -8.37 7.71
CA SER A 70 -12.62 -9.49 6.80
C SER A 70 -12.33 -10.82 7.50
N ASN A 71 -13.22 -11.81 7.27
CA ASN A 71 -13.09 -13.15 7.84
C ASN A 71 -12.22 -14.10 7.00
N LEU A 72 -11.70 -13.65 5.86
CA LEU A 72 -10.83 -14.46 5.03
C LEU A 72 -9.53 -14.84 5.78
N PRO A 73 -9.10 -16.11 5.73
CA PRO A 73 -7.94 -16.57 6.51
C PRO A 73 -6.69 -15.74 6.29
N ILE A 74 -6.38 -15.40 5.02
CA ILE A 74 -5.20 -14.58 4.70
C ILE A 74 -5.29 -13.15 5.27
N MET A 75 -6.49 -12.54 5.28
CA MET A 75 -6.68 -11.20 5.82
C MET A 75 -6.53 -11.19 7.34
N LYS A 76 -7.06 -12.21 8.02
CA LYS A 76 -6.86 -12.39 9.47
C LYS A 76 -5.39 -12.58 9.79
N LYS A 77 -4.71 -13.50 9.09
CA LYS A 77 -3.29 -13.78 9.32
C LYS A 77 -2.42 -12.55 9.07
N PHE A 78 -2.68 -11.83 7.99
CA PHE A 78 -1.96 -10.59 7.68
C PHE A 78 -2.18 -9.52 8.75
N ASN A 79 -3.43 -9.34 9.20
CA ASN A 79 -3.73 -8.40 10.29
C ASN A 79 -3.02 -8.78 11.60
N GLU A 80 -3.07 -10.05 11.99
CA GLU A 80 -2.39 -10.55 13.19
C GLU A 80 -0.88 -10.31 13.15
N GLU A 81 -0.25 -10.55 12.00
CA GLU A 81 1.18 -10.29 11.85
C GLU A 81 1.50 -8.79 11.89
N LEU A 82 0.68 -7.96 11.27
CA LEU A 82 0.84 -6.51 11.36
C LEU A 82 0.72 -6.02 12.80
N GLU A 83 -0.31 -6.45 13.53
CA GLU A 83 -0.52 -6.06 14.93
C GLU A 83 0.66 -6.40 15.85
N LYS A 84 1.38 -7.51 15.59
CA LYS A 84 2.61 -7.86 16.32
C LYS A 84 3.74 -6.85 16.10
N HIS A 85 3.83 -6.31 14.89
CA HIS A 85 4.92 -5.43 14.49
C HIS A 85 4.60 -3.92 14.60
N LEU A 86 3.33 -3.57 14.80
CA LEU A 86 2.93 -2.16 14.96
C LEU A 86 3.66 -1.42 16.09
N PRO A 87 3.89 -1.99 17.29
CA PRO A 87 4.62 -1.29 18.34
C PRO A 87 6.07 -0.94 17.95
N GLU A 88 6.73 -1.84 17.23
CA GLU A 88 8.07 -1.60 16.70
C GLU A 88 8.05 -0.50 15.63
N TRP A 89 7.11 -0.59 14.68
CA TRP A 89 6.91 0.40 13.63
C TRP A 89 6.63 1.79 14.22
N GLU A 90 5.71 1.89 15.20
CA GLU A 90 5.36 3.14 15.86
C GLU A 90 6.57 3.79 16.58
N LYS A 91 7.44 2.97 17.15
CA LYS A 91 8.69 3.43 17.77
C LYS A 91 9.67 3.96 16.72
N ILE A 92 9.87 3.23 15.62
CA ILE A 92 10.82 3.61 14.54
C ILE A 92 10.39 4.91 13.87
N TYR A 93 9.11 5.04 13.57
CA TYR A 93 8.56 6.18 12.81
C TYR A 93 7.98 7.28 13.70
N ASN A 94 8.03 7.10 15.02
CA ASN A 94 7.51 8.04 16.04
C ASN A 94 6.08 8.53 15.72
N ARG A 95 5.20 7.60 15.33
CA ARG A 95 3.82 7.85 14.90
C ARG A 95 2.90 6.72 15.31
N LYS A 96 1.60 7.02 15.45
CA LYS A 96 0.59 6.00 15.63
C LYS A 96 0.12 5.46 14.29
N ALA A 97 0.13 4.13 14.17
CA ALA A 97 -0.42 3.45 13.01
C ALA A 97 -1.94 3.40 13.07
N ARG A 98 -2.56 3.48 11.90
CA ARG A 98 -3.97 3.19 11.72
C ARG A 98 -4.16 2.31 10.50
N ILE A 99 -4.66 1.12 10.75
CA ILE A 99 -4.94 0.09 9.75
C ILE A 99 -6.43 -0.13 9.67
N ASP A 100 -7.04 0.13 8.53
CA ASP A 100 -8.48 0.00 8.34
C ASP A 100 -8.85 -0.96 7.21
N PHE A 101 -7.98 -1.14 6.21
CA PHE A 101 -8.25 -2.05 5.10
C PHE A 101 -6.98 -2.62 4.46
N PHE A 102 -7.16 -3.69 3.70
CA PHE A 102 -6.14 -4.41 2.96
C PHE A 102 -6.44 -4.37 1.47
N ILE A 103 -5.40 -4.47 0.66
CA ILE A 103 -5.48 -4.55 -0.79
C ILE A 103 -4.72 -5.79 -1.23
N LEU A 104 -5.40 -6.74 -1.88
CA LEU A 104 -4.75 -7.73 -2.70
C LEU A 104 -4.58 -7.14 -4.10
N ALA A 105 -3.36 -7.00 -4.57
CA ALA A 105 -3.01 -6.62 -5.92
C ALA A 105 -2.52 -7.84 -6.70
N TYR A 106 -3.10 -8.08 -7.85
CA TYR A 106 -2.79 -9.19 -8.73
C TYR A 106 -2.43 -8.70 -10.13
N THR A 107 -1.36 -9.24 -10.69
CA THR A 107 -0.93 -9.03 -12.07
C THR A 107 -0.62 -10.38 -12.68
N LYS A 108 -1.27 -10.70 -13.81
CA LYS A 108 -1.09 -11.99 -14.48
C LYS A 108 0.28 -12.08 -15.14
N ASP A 109 0.63 -11.07 -15.92
CA ASP A 109 1.89 -10.99 -16.67
C ASP A 109 2.60 -9.70 -16.31
N SER A 110 3.60 -9.77 -15.44
CA SER A 110 4.37 -8.58 -15.06
C SER A 110 5.51 -8.31 -16.02
N THR A 111 5.75 -7.03 -16.31
CA THR A 111 6.95 -6.59 -17.01
C THR A 111 8.13 -6.52 -16.05
N LYS A 112 9.37 -6.63 -16.57
CA LYS A 112 10.58 -6.52 -15.76
C LYS A 112 10.64 -5.21 -15.00
N GLU A 113 10.33 -4.10 -15.64
CA GLU A 113 10.08 -2.82 -15.00
C GLU A 113 8.58 -2.69 -14.70
N MET A 114 8.21 -2.65 -13.43
CA MET A 114 6.81 -2.55 -13.05
C MET A 114 6.34 -1.11 -12.93
N SER A 115 7.21 -0.20 -12.51
CA SER A 115 6.83 1.19 -12.31
C SER A 115 7.91 2.18 -12.73
N ILE A 116 7.48 3.41 -13.04
CA ILE A 116 8.39 4.56 -13.12
C ILE A 116 8.82 5.00 -11.71
N TRP A 117 9.81 5.87 -11.62
CA TRP A 117 10.17 6.55 -10.37
C TRP A 117 9.02 7.41 -9.87
N HIS A 118 8.48 7.10 -8.69
CA HIS A 118 7.35 7.80 -8.11
C HIS A 118 7.42 7.88 -6.58
N THR A 119 6.55 8.65 -6.00
CA THR A 119 6.13 8.55 -4.59
C THR A 119 4.70 8.09 -4.54
N ASP A 120 4.34 7.46 -3.44
CA ASP A 120 2.95 7.05 -3.19
C ASP A 120 2.04 8.24 -2.91
N LYS A 121 0.77 7.94 -2.69
CA LYS A 121 -0.21 8.97 -2.38
C LYS A 121 0.06 9.56 -0.99
N TYR A 122 0.03 10.87 -0.89
CA TYR A 122 0.37 11.61 0.32
C TYR A 122 -0.67 11.55 1.47
N PHE A 123 -1.82 10.90 1.26
CA PHE A 123 -2.85 10.80 2.28
C PHE A 123 -2.66 9.61 3.24
N TYR A 124 -1.62 8.82 3.08
CA TYR A 124 -1.18 7.80 4.02
C TYR A 124 0.34 7.88 4.23
N ASP A 125 0.82 7.33 5.34
CA ASP A 125 2.23 7.46 5.74
C ASP A 125 3.20 6.52 5.03
N GLY A 126 2.69 5.57 4.31
CA GLY A 126 3.40 4.49 3.65
C GLY A 126 2.54 3.24 3.69
N GLN A 127 3.12 2.12 3.34
CA GLN A 127 2.37 0.87 3.26
C GLN A 127 3.15 -0.28 3.87
N PHE A 128 2.45 -1.14 4.62
CA PHE A 128 2.91 -2.50 4.83
C PHE A 128 2.60 -3.34 3.61
N HIS A 129 3.49 -4.26 3.32
CA HIS A 129 3.41 -5.17 2.18
C HIS A 129 3.70 -6.60 2.62
N LEU A 130 3.05 -7.55 2.00
CA LEU A 130 3.45 -8.94 1.98
C LEU A 130 3.65 -9.34 0.53
N THR A 131 4.89 -9.59 0.15
CA THR A 131 5.22 -10.11 -1.18
C THR A 131 4.88 -11.58 -1.23
N VAL A 132 3.70 -11.93 -1.75
CA VAL A 132 3.21 -13.32 -1.76
C VAL A 132 3.88 -14.14 -2.84
N GLN A 133 3.88 -13.63 -4.08
CA GLN A 133 4.52 -14.25 -5.23
C GLN A 133 5.05 -13.20 -6.20
N GLY A 134 6.15 -13.53 -6.86
CA GLY A 134 6.81 -12.67 -7.83
C GLY A 134 7.86 -11.79 -7.16
N ASN A 135 8.98 -12.42 -6.78
CA ASN A 135 10.13 -11.72 -6.21
C ASN A 135 10.39 -10.39 -6.90
N ALA A 136 10.58 -9.35 -6.13
CA ALA A 136 10.74 -8.01 -6.63
C ALA A 136 11.94 -7.32 -6.00
N ASN A 137 12.41 -6.26 -6.61
CA ASN A 137 13.23 -5.28 -5.94
C ASN A 137 12.54 -3.92 -5.94
N VAL A 138 12.80 -3.16 -4.89
CA VAL A 138 12.41 -1.77 -4.79
C VAL A 138 13.67 -0.94 -4.77
N GLU A 139 13.85 -0.15 -5.80
CA GLU A 139 14.96 0.80 -5.89
C GLU A 139 14.53 2.11 -5.24
N THR A 140 15.35 2.63 -4.37
CA THR A 140 15.29 3.99 -3.85
C THR A 140 16.55 4.74 -4.25
N LYS A 141 16.63 6.05 -4.04
CA LYS A 141 17.87 6.80 -4.27
C LYS A 141 19.01 6.41 -3.30
N LYS A 142 18.69 5.70 -2.23
CA LYS A 142 19.65 5.32 -1.19
C LYS A 142 20.11 3.86 -1.35
N GLU A 143 19.21 2.99 -1.78
CA GLU A 143 19.44 1.55 -1.74
C GLU A 143 18.51 0.78 -2.68
N THR A 144 18.84 -0.46 -2.93
CA THR A 144 17.96 -1.45 -3.58
C THR A 144 17.56 -2.51 -2.56
N ILE A 145 16.27 -2.72 -2.40
CA ILE A 145 15.69 -3.65 -1.46
C ILE A 145 15.23 -4.89 -2.23
N TRP A 146 15.78 -6.04 -1.87
CA TRP A 146 15.39 -7.33 -2.47
C TRP A 146 14.32 -8.01 -1.62
N LEU A 147 13.22 -8.37 -2.26
CA LEU A 147 12.03 -8.93 -1.62
C LEU A 147 11.74 -10.32 -2.19
N GLU A 148 11.91 -11.31 -1.34
CA GLU A 148 11.54 -12.69 -1.64
C GLU A 148 10.06 -12.95 -1.32
N ASN A 149 9.52 -14.04 -1.88
CA ASN A 149 8.17 -14.49 -1.56
C ASN A 149 8.03 -14.75 -0.05
N GLY A 150 6.89 -14.33 0.50
CA GLY A 150 6.57 -14.42 1.92
C GLY A 150 7.10 -13.26 2.77
N THR A 151 7.91 -12.34 2.23
CA THR A 151 8.47 -11.22 3.01
C THR A 151 7.39 -10.22 3.42
N LEU A 152 7.28 -10.00 4.74
CA LEU A 152 6.49 -8.92 5.35
C LEU A 152 7.40 -7.70 5.58
N TRP A 153 7.04 -6.57 5.01
CA TRP A 153 7.87 -5.38 5.04
C TRP A 153 7.04 -4.08 4.98
N TYR A 154 7.66 -2.97 5.31
CA TYR A 154 7.07 -1.63 5.20
C TYR A 154 7.88 -0.77 4.25
N LEU A 155 7.20 0.03 3.44
CA LEU A 155 7.78 1.04 2.56
C LEU A 155 7.32 2.44 2.95
N ASN A 156 8.25 3.33 3.23
CA ASN A 156 7.98 4.76 3.42
C ASN A 156 7.87 5.47 2.06
N GLY A 157 7.01 4.93 1.20
CA GLY A 157 6.87 5.32 -0.21
C GLY A 157 6.28 6.71 -0.43
N THR A 158 5.66 7.30 0.59
CA THR A 158 5.16 8.69 0.53
C THR A 158 6.28 9.72 0.71
N THR A 159 7.33 9.37 1.42
CA THR A 159 8.49 10.23 1.66
C THR A 159 9.57 10.03 0.60
N TYR A 160 9.83 8.77 0.24
CA TYR A 160 10.93 8.44 -0.66
C TYR A 160 10.43 8.06 -2.05
N LYS A 161 11.05 8.68 -3.08
CA LYS A 161 10.88 8.21 -4.45
C LYS A 161 11.44 6.81 -4.58
N HIS A 162 10.67 5.95 -5.21
CA HIS A 162 11.02 4.56 -5.44
C HIS A 162 10.55 4.08 -6.81
N LYS A 163 11.10 2.97 -7.24
CA LYS A 163 10.74 2.23 -8.44
C LYS A 163 10.67 0.75 -8.10
N ILE A 164 9.69 0.06 -8.67
CA ILE A 164 9.52 -1.38 -8.46
C ILE A 164 9.91 -2.11 -9.74
N ASN A 165 10.75 -3.12 -9.62
CA ASN A 165 11.13 -4.03 -10.68
C ASN A 165 10.89 -5.47 -10.25
N THR A 166 10.72 -6.36 -11.23
CA THR A 166 10.74 -7.81 -11.03
C THR A 166 12.00 -8.41 -11.64
N ASN A 167 12.36 -9.61 -11.19
CA ASN A 167 13.54 -10.29 -11.72
C ASN A 167 13.32 -10.89 -13.11
N LYS A 168 12.05 -11.10 -13.50
CA LYS A 168 11.65 -11.75 -14.74
C LYS A 168 10.42 -11.05 -15.33
N GLU A 169 10.27 -11.14 -16.64
CA GLU A 169 9.04 -10.80 -17.34
C GLU A 169 8.05 -11.97 -17.30
N SER A 170 6.78 -11.64 -17.54
CA SER A 170 5.66 -12.61 -17.67
C SER A 170 5.54 -13.55 -16.47
N ILE A 171 5.69 -13.01 -15.27
CA ILE A 171 5.42 -13.73 -14.03
C ILE A 171 4.11 -13.27 -13.41
N GLU A 172 3.38 -14.22 -12.88
CA GLU A 172 2.22 -13.96 -12.05
C GLU A 172 2.68 -13.36 -10.72
N ARG A 173 2.09 -12.22 -10.32
CA ARG A 173 2.47 -11.53 -9.09
C ARG A 173 1.27 -11.28 -8.20
N PHE A 174 1.45 -11.62 -6.91
CA PHE A 174 0.50 -11.33 -5.84
C PHE A 174 1.19 -10.50 -4.75
N GLU A 175 0.56 -9.42 -4.37
CA GLU A 175 1.00 -8.53 -3.29
C GLU A 175 -0.17 -8.18 -2.40
N LEU A 176 -0.01 -8.39 -1.09
CA LEU A 176 -0.93 -7.79 -0.11
C LEU A 176 -0.35 -6.48 0.40
N CYS A 177 -1.17 -5.45 0.40
CA CYS A 177 -0.79 -4.11 0.85
C CYS A 177 -1.73 -3.64 1.95
N CYS A 178 -1.17 -2.92 2.91
CA CYS A 178 -1.92 -2.25 3.96
C CYS A 178 -1.45 -0.80 4.11
N PRO A 179 -2.16 0.18 3.51
CA PRO A 179 -1.84 1.58 3.71
C PRO A 179 -2.02 2.00 5.17
N VAL A 180 -1.08 2.78 5.69
CA VAL A 180 -1.18 3.36 7.03
C VAL A 180 -1.77 4.77 6.93
N TYR A 181 -2.98 4.95 7.41
CA TYR A 181 -3.71 6.23 7.28
C TYR A 181 -3.48 7.17 8.45
N GLN A 182 -3.33 8.45 8.14
CA GLN A 182 -3.24 9.54 9.11
C GLN A 182 -4.55 10.32 9.27
N HIS A 183 -5.35 10.43 8.20
CA HIS A 183 -6.48 11.34 8.16
C HIS A 183 -7.81 10.61 8.28
N GLN A 184 -8.54 10.87 9.37
CA GLN A 184 -9.85 10.29 9.66
C GLN A 184 -10.81 10.40 8.48
N LYS A 185 -10.88 11.57 7.83
CA LYS A 185 -11.77 11.79 6.69
C LYS A 185 -11.59 10.81 5.53
N HIS A 186 -10.35 10.35 5.27
CA HIS A 186 -10.07 9.37 4.21
C HIS A 186 -10.56 7.99 4.61
N VAL A 187 -10.38 7.66 5.87
CA VAL A 187 -10.86 6.41 6.43
C VAL A 187 -12.38 6.37 6.38
N ASP A 188 -13.06 7.42 6.86
CA ASP A 188 -14.51 7.48 6.90
C ASP A 188 -15.11 7.37 5.49
N ALA A 189 -14.53 8.08 4.51
CA ALA A 189 -14.96 8.00 3.12
C ALA A 189 -14.72 6.60 2.51
N LEU A 190 -13.64 5.93 2.88
CA LEU A 190 -13.38 4.56 2.45
C LEU A 190 -14.33 3.57 3.12
N MET A 191 -14.59 3.74 4.42
CA MET A 191 -15.48 2.88 5.18
C MET A 191 -16.93 2.94 4.69
N SER A 192 -17.37 4.08 4.15
CA SER A 192 -18.67 4.21 3.49
C SER A 192 -18.82 3.34 2.23
N CYS A 193 -17.72 2.81 1.71
CA CYS A 193 -17.68 1.97 0.52
C CYS A 193 -17.68 0.46 0.82
N VAL A 194 -17.72 0.05 2.08
CA VAL A 194 -17.77 -1.37 2.46
C VAL A 194 -19.10 -1.98 2.05
N LYS A 195 -19.05 -3.11 1.35
CA LYS A 195 -20.21 -3.88 0.93
C LYS A 195 -19.98 -5.36 1.21
N ASP A 196 -21.07 -6.06 1.43
CA ASP A 196 -21.28 -7.50 1.57
C ASP A 196 -20.63 -8.23 2.76
N ASP A 197 -20.90 -9.54 2.85
CA ASP A 197 -20.48 -10.42 3.95
C ASP A 197 -18.98 -10.71 3.96
N THR A 198 -18.31 -10.57 2.84
CA THR A 198 -16.84 -10.71 2.74
C THR A 198 -16.12 -9.42 3.11
N LYS A 199 -16.88 -8.35 3.37
CA LYS A 199 -16.38 -7.00 3.68
C LYS A 199 -15.45 -6.42 2.61
N LEU A 200 -15.83 -6.63 1.37
CA LEU A 200 -15.20 -6.00 0.23
C LEU A 200 -15.47 -4.49 0.22
N VAL A 201 -14.47 -3.72 -0.17
CA VAL A 201 -14.53 -2.26 -0.26
C VAL A 201 -14.51 -1.84 -1.71
N TYR A 202 -15.58 -1.19 -2.17
CA TYR A 202 -15.71 -0.66 -3.54
C TYR A 202 -15.57 0.87 -3.54
N PRO A 203 -14.36 1.43 -3.78
CA PRO A 203 -14.16 2.87 -3.77
C PRO A 203 -15.08 3.60 -4.74
N ASN A 204 -15.97 4.43 -4.20
CA ASN A 204 -16.92 5.19 -5.00
C ASN A 204 -16.29 6.45 -5.61
N ASN A 205 -17.07 7.17 -6.42
CA ASN A 205 -16.60 8.37 -7.11
C ASN A 205 -16.25 9.52 -6.16
N GLU A 206 -16.90 9.60 -4.98
CA GLU A 206 -16.62 10.63 -3.99
C GLU A 206 -15.25 10.41 -3.35
N PHE A 207 -14.95 9.19 -2.93
CA PHE A 207 -13.61 8.81 -2.46
C PHE A 207 -12.54 9.12 -3.52
N LYS A 208 -12.79 8.72 -4.79
CA LYS A 208 -11.87 8.97 -5.89
C LYS A 208 -11.67 10.47 -6.15
N LYS A 209 -12.73 11.28 -6.10
CA LYS A 209 -12.64 12.74 -6.24
C LYS A 209 -11.83 13.35 -5.10
N MET A 210 -12.10 12.99 -3.85
CA MET A 210 -11.37 13.48 -2.68
C MET A 210 -9.86 13.23 -2.81
N VAL A 211 -9.48 12.02 -3.19
CA VAL A 211 -8.08 11.64 -3.41
C VAL A 211 -7.43 12.44 -4.53
N ASN A 212 -8.15 12.73 -5.61
CA ASN A 212 -7.63 13.49 -6.75
C ASN A 212 -7.54 15.01 -6.45
N THR A 213 -8.48 15.57 -5.71
CA THR A 213 -8.48 16.99 -5.34
C THR A 213 -7.28 17.34 -4.46
N GLU A 214 -6.92 16.46 -3.53
CA GLU A 214 -5.76 16.65 -2.68
C GLU A 214 -4.43 16.56 -3.45
N LYS A 215 -4.36 15.75 -4.50
CA LYS A 215 -3.22 15.70 -5.42
C LYS A 215 -2.96 17.05 -6.11
N SER A 216 -4.01 17.67 -6.65
CA SER A 216 -3.91 18.96 -7.36
C SER A 216 -3.51 20.12 -6.45
N GLY A 217 -3.85 20.05 -5.16
CA GLY A 217 -3.49 21.06 -4.15
C GLY A 217 -2.00 21.07 -3.78
N VAL A 218 -1.34 19.90 -3.82
CA VAL A 218 0.10 19.78 -3.50
C VAL A 218 0.98 20.17 -4.70
N GLU A 219 0.57 19.85 -5.91
CA GLU A 219 1.32 20.24 -7.12
C GLU A 219 1.36 21.74 -7.35
N LYS A 220 0.31 22.48 -6.93
CA LYS A 220 0.26 23.94 -6.99
C LYS A 220 1.09 24.65 -5.93
N SER A 221 1.46 23.98 -4.85
CA SER A 221 2.26 24.58 -3.76
C SER A 221 3.77 24.31 -3.88
N ILE A 222 4.20 23.64 -4.97
CA ILE A 222 5.61 23.27 -5.23
C ILE A 222 6.19 24.04 -6.44
N LYS A 223 5.40 24.91 -7.07
CA LYS A 223 5.87 25.84 -8.11
C LYS A 223 6.34 27.17 -7.51
#